data_514481dfceaef77d41e81b1e1a7d0d90
#
_entry.id   514481dfceaef77d41e81b1e1a7d0d90
#
_cell.length_a   1.000
_cell.length_b   1.000
_cell.length_c   1.000
_cell.angle_alpha   90.00
_cell.angle_beta   90.00
_cell.angle_gamma   90.00
#
_symmetry.space_group_name_H-M   'P 1'
#
loop_
_entity.id
_entity.type
_entity.pdbx_description
1 polymer ?
#
loop_
_entity_poly.entity_id
_entity_poly.type
_entity_poly.pdbx_seq_one_letter_code
_entity_poly.pdbx_strand_id
1 'polypeptide(L)'
;MRNLAQGTKPSAPKEEQEIFLACIDALLPEIRARAGETERLGRVPDDIIAALTAAGVFRAVQPRQWGGLELDLACFYEGMIRIASACGSTGWVASVVGVHPWQMALFPEAAQREVWAEDPDARASSSYAPTGAVRRVAGGFHLSGRWHFSSGVDHCGWALLGAVVPEDEQGGAEFRTFLVPRRDFLIDHDSWRVTGLGGTGSKDVVVDGALIPDYRTHRIVDVYHGTDPGFAVNDRPYFRLPWRLVFATTIAVPAIGAACGAVEAYIAQNRQRVSAYGGPPVAKNPAVQWPLARALTEVDAARGRVRATWTDFLARLEAGQEIPYEQRVKCLYEMAYAHESCTGAVYALLGVNGGRTMRADGALQRFFRDLLAMRNHPAADLEFSATMYAQAKLGVEPPPFVSTQRVVL
;
A
#
# COMPACT_ATOMS: atom_id res chain seq x y z
N MET A 1 -27.16 19.15 4.60
CA MET A 1 -27.58 17.75 4.87
C MET A 1 -28.44 17.29 3.70
N ARG A 2 -27.86 16.64 2.67
CA ARG A 2 -28.64 15.95 1.63
C ARG A 2 -28.85 14.51 2.11
N ASN A 3 -30.08 14.03 2.02
CA ASN A 3 -30.55 12.70 2.40
C ASN A 3 -29.65 11.60 1.77
N LEU A 4 -28.87 10.91 2.58
CA LEU A 4 -28.04 9.74 2.21
C LEU A 4 -28.86 8.45 2.06
N ALA A 5 -30.20 8.54 2.01
CA ALA A 5 -31.10 7.40 1.96
C ALA A 5 -31.68 7.20 0.54
N GLN A 6 -30.83 7.00 -0.48
CA GLN A 6 -31.28 6.43 -1.75
C GLN A 6 -30.22 5.44 -2.26
N GLY A 7 -30.50 4.14 -2.08
CA GLY A 7 -29.92 3.06 -2.88
C GLY A 7 -28.42 2.87 -2.79
N THR A 8 -27.85 2.66 -1.58
CA THR A 8 -26.45 2.22 -1.46
C THR A 8 -26.28 0.87 -2.16
N LYS A 9 -25.44 0.83 -3.20
CA LYS A 9 -25.03 -0.45 -3.80
C LYS A 9 -24.33 -1.28 -2.72
N PRO A 10 -24.70 -2.56 -2.54
CA PRO A 10 -24.11 -3.39 -1.50
C PRO A 10 -22.62 -3.65 -1.75
N SER A 11 -21.92 -4.05 -0.70
CA SER A 11 -20.56 -4.61 -0.76
C SER A 11 -20.41 -5.65 -1.87
N ALA A 12 -19.18 -5.84 -2.38
CA ALA A 12 -18.92 -6.87 -3.38
C ALA A 12 -19.41 -8.25 -2.87
N PRO A 13 -20.04 -9.06 -3.72
CA PRO A 13 -20.52 -10.39 -3.33
C PRO A 13 -19.40 -11.22 -2.68
N LYS A 14 -19.72 -11.96 -1.64
CA LYS A 14 -18.73 -12.83 -0.96
C LYS A 14 -18.06 -13.81 -1.92
N GLU A 15 -18.82 -14.35 -2.87
CA GLU A 15 -18.33 -15.26 -3.90
C GLU A 15 -17.22 -14.61 -4.75
N GLU A 16 -17.38 -13.36 -5.17
CA GLU A 16 -16.33 -12.63 -5.93
C GLU A 16 -15.06 -12.43 -5.09
N GLN A 17 -15.22 -12.15 -3.79
CA GLN A 17 -14.09 -12.00 -2.86
C GLN A 17 -13.36 -13.34 -2.67
N GLU A 18 -14.09 -14.45 -2.54
CA GLU A 18 -13.50 -15.79 -2.42
C GLU A 18 -12.76 -16.20 -3.69
N ILE A 19 -13.35 -15.95 -4.88
CA ILE A 19 -12.71 -16.20 -6.18
C ILE A 19 -11.39 -15.39 -6.29
N PHE A 20 -11.42 -14.10 -5.97
CA PHE A 20 -10.22 -13.25 -5.99
C PHE A 20 -9.09 -13.81 -5.12
N LEU A 21 -9.41 -14.19 -3.87
CA LEU A 21 -8.43 -14.77 -2.97
C LEU A 21 -7.92 -16.13 -3.43
N ALA A 22 -8.78 -16.96 -4.02
CA ALA A 22 -8.37 -18.25 -4.59
C ALA A 22 -7.45 -18.10 -5.81
N CYS A 23 -7.70 -17.12 -6.68
CA CYS A 23 -6.80 -16.78 -7.79
C CYS A 23 -5.41 -16.35 -7.29
N ILE A 24 -5.35 -15.55 -6.22
CA ILE A 24 -4.09 -15.18 -5.59
C ILE A 24 -3.38 -16.41 -5.03
N ASP A 25 -4.09 -17.27 -4.27
CA ASP A 25 -3.49 -18.46 -3.65
C ASP A 25 -2.85 -19.39 -4.67
N ALA A 26 -3.44 -19.51 -5.86
CA ALA A 26 -2.89 -20.31 -6.95
C ALA A 26 -1.53 -19.78 -7.47
N LEU A 27 -1.25 -18.49 -7.33
CA LEU A 27 0.00 -17.86 -7.77
C LEU A 27 1.12 -17.91 -6.73
N LEU A 28 0.81 -18.10 -5.44
CA LEU A 28 1.78 -18.00 -4.35
C LEU A 28 2.98 -18.95 -4.49
N PRO A 29 2.83 -20.23 -4.95
CA PRO A 29 3.96 -21.12 -5.11
C PRO A 29 5.00 -20.60 -6.12
N GLU A 30 4.54 -20.06 -7.25
CA GLU A 30 5.41 -19.51 -8.27
C GLU A 30 6.08 -18.21 -7.81
N ILE A 31 5.34 -17.27 -7.23
CA ILE A 31 5.87 -16.02 -6.67
C ILE A 31 6.97 -16.34 -5.64
N ARG A 32 6.75 -17.32 -4.77
CA ARG A 32 7.72 -17.75 -3.75
C ARG A 32 8.97 -18.34 -4.37
N ALA A 33 8.84 -19.21 -5.36
CA ALA A 33 9.97 -19.83 -6.05
C ALA A 33 10.85 -18.79 -6.75
N ARG A 34 10.26 -17.71 -7.27
CA ARG A 34 10.93 -16.67 -8.03
C ARG A 34 11.30 -15.42 -7.23
N ALA A 35 11.13 -15.42 -5.90
CA ALA A 35 11.43 -14.26 -5.05
C ALA A 35 12.91 -13.82 -5.13
N GLY A 36 13.85 -14.76 -5.27
CA GLY A 36 15.27 -14.46 -5.50
C GLY A 36 15.57 -13.88 -6.89
N GLU A 37 14.81 -14.26 -7.90
CA GLU A 37 14.88 -13.67 -9.24
C GLU A 37 14.36 -12.22 -9.22
N THR A 38 13.21 -11.99 -8.59
CA THR A 38 12.62 -10.66 -8.39
C THR A 38 13.64 -9.69 -7.76
N GLU A 39 14.34 -10.13 -6.70
CA GLU A 39 15.39 -9.31 -6.07
C GLU A 39 16.55 -9.01 -7.02
N ARG A 40 17.05 -10.01 -7.77
CA ARG A 40 18.17 -9.84 -8.71
C ARG A 40 17.85 -8.95 -9.91
N LEU A 41 16.60 -9.01 -10.40
CA LEU A 41 16.12 -8.17 -11.50
C LEU A 41 15.91 -6.71 -11.07
N GLY A 42 15.82 -6.44 -9.78
CA GLY A 42 15.45 -5.11 -9.27
C GLY A 42 14.03 -4.68 -9.64
N ARG A 43 13.17 -5.64 -10.03
CA ARG A 43 11.74 -5.44 -10.34
C ARG A 43 11.01 -6.78 -10.35
N VAL A 44 9.69 -6.75 -10.24
CA VAL A 44 8.85 -7.94 -10.40
C VAL A 44 8.95 -8.43 -11.87
N PRO A 45 9.10 -9.73 -12.15
CA PRO A 45 9.08 -10.24 -13.52
C PRO A 45 7.76 -9.92 -14.25
N ASP A 46 7.83 -9.63 -15.56
CA ASP A 46 6.67 -9.19 -16.35
C ASP A 46 5.54 -10.24 -16.41
N ASP A 47 5.90 -11.52 -16.46
CA ASP A 47 4.94 -12.62 -16.44
C ASP A 47 4.24 -12.80 -15.09
N ILE A 48 4.92 -12.52 -13.96
CA ILE A 48 4.27 -12.43 -12.64
C ILE A 48 3.29 -11.25 -12.59
N ILE A 49 3.67 -10.08 -13.14
CA ILE A 49 2.74 -8.94 -13.26
C ILE A 49 1.53 -9.30 -14.14
N ALA A 50 1.74 -9.99 -15.26
CA ALA A 50 0.67 -10.46 -16.13
C ALA A 50 -0.27 -11.43 -15.39
N ALA A 51 0.27 -12.39 -14.62
CA ALA A 51 -0.52 -13.31 -13.81
C ALA A 51 -1.33 -12.59 -12.71
N LEU A 52 -0.72 -11.62 -12.00
CA LEU A 52 -1.43 -10.78 -11.02
C LEU A 52 -2.53 -9.92 -11.69
N THR A 53 -2.30 -9.43 -12.92
CA THR A 53 -3.31 -8.69 -13.69
C THR A 53 -4.48 -9.60 -14.04
N ALA A 54 -4.21 -10.83 -14.54
CA ALA A 54 -5.24 -11.82 -14.84
C ALA A 54 -6.04 -12.24 -13.61
N ALA A 55 -5.42 -12.29 -12.43
CA ALA A 55 -6.08 -12.53 -11.15
C ALA A 55 -6.89 -11.33 -10.64
N GLY A 56 -6.92 -10.19 -11.36
CA GLY A 56 -7.67 -9.00 -11.01
C GLY A 56 -7.05 -8.13 -9.92
N VAL A 57 -5.79 -8.35 -9.53
CA VAL A 57 -5.12 -7.62 -8.43
C VAL A 57 -5.14 -6.12 -8.65
N PHE A 58 -4.85 -5.65 -9.86
CA PHE A 58 -4.79 -4.23 -10.20
C PHE A 58 -6.15 -3.60 -10.54
N ARG A 59 -7.22 -4.41 -10.56
CA ARG A 59 -8.61 -3.96 -10.71
C ARG A 59 -9.45 -4.22 -9.46
N ALA A 60 -8.85 -4.77 -8.41
CA ALA A 60 -9.56 -5.19 -7.21
C ALA A 60 -10.41 -4.06 -6.60
N VAL A 61 -9.86 -2.85 -6.54
CA VAL A 61 -10.48 -1.67 -5.92
C VAL A 61 -10.89 -0.58 -6.93
N GLN A 62 -10.84 -0.90 -8.23
CA GLN A 62 -11.25 -0.02 -9.33
C GLN A 62 -12.78 0.02 -9.45
N PRO A 63 -13.37 1.18 -9.87
CA PRO A 63 -14.80 1.26 -10.11
C PRO A 63 -15.31 0.27 -11.17
N ARG A 64 -16.46 -0.38 -10.91
CA ARG A 64 -17.07 -1.35 -11.83
C ARG A 64 -17.37 -0.76 -13.21
N GLN A 65 -17.74 0.52 -13.29
CA GLN A 65 -18.00 1.19 -14.57
C GLN A 65 -16.78 1.21 -15.50
N TRP A 66 -15.57 1.04 -14.97
CA TRP A 66 -14.32 0.97 -15.71
C TRP A 66 -13.72 -0.45 -15.75
N GLY A 67 -14.54 -1.48 -15.52
CA GLY A 67 -14.10 -2.88 -15.55
C GLY A 67 -13.46 -3.38 -14.26
N GLY A 68 -13.56 -2.61 -13.16
CA GLY A 68 -13.06 -2.98 -11.84
C GLY A 68 -13.95 -3.96 -11.10
N LEU A 69 -13.42 -4.53 -10.01
CA LEU A 69 -14.14 -5.48 -9.15
C LEU A 69 -14.82 -4.80 -7.96
N GLU A 70 -14.41 -3.59 -7.58
CA GLU A 70 -14.88 -2.85 -6.38
C GLU A 70 -14.95 -3.72 -5.13
N LEU A 71 -13.92 -4.57 -4.91
CA LEU A 71 -13.84 -5.43 -3.73
C LEU A 71 -13.64 -4.58 -2.47
N ASP A 72 -14.14 -5.08 -1.35
CA ASP A 72 -13.94 -4.43 -0.07
C ASP A 72 -12.45 -4.35 0.27
N LEU A 73 -12.01 -3.24 0.86
CA LEU A 73 -10.60 -3.05 1.21
C LEU A 73 -10.08 -4.14 2.16
N ALA A 74 -10.92 -4.68 3.05
CA ALA A 74 -10.54 -5.81 3.89
C ALA A 74 -10.12 -7.04 3.05
N CYS A 75 -10.85 -7.34 1.96
CA CYS A 75 -10.51 -8.43 1.04
C CYS A 75 -9.24 -8.11 0.24
N PHE A 76 -9.14 -6.89 -0.31
CA PHE A 76 -7.94 -6.44 -1.01
C PHE A 76 -6.69 -6.59 -0.13
N TYR A 77 -6.72 -6.06 1.09
CA TYR A 77 -5.59 -6.15 2.03
C TYR A 77 -5.23 -7.59 2.39
N GLU A 78 -6.22 -8.46 2.56
CA GLU A 78 -5.98 -9.89 2.78
C GLU A 78 -5.22 -10.50 1.60
N GLY A 79 -5.62 -10.18 0.36
CA GLY A 79 -4.89 -10.60 -0.84
C GLY A 79 -3.43 -10.11 -0.85
N MET A 80 -3.19 -8.85 -0.47
CA MET A 80 -1.83 -8.28 -0.42
C MET A 80 -0.96 -8.94 0.66
N ILE A 81 -1.53 -9.28 1.83
CA ILE A 81 -0.86 -10.07 2.87
C ILE A 81 -0.42 -11.43 2.32
N ARG A 82 -1.29 -12.14 1.58
CA ARG A 82 -0.97 -13.42 0.98
C ARG A 82 0.16 -13.31 -0.04
N ILE A 83 0.10 -12.37 -0.98
CA ILE A 83 1.16 -12.16 -1.97
C ILE A 83 2.50 -11.84 -1.27
N ALA A 84 2.49 -10.96 -0.28
CA ALA A 84 3.69 -10.58 0.45
C ALA A 84 4.27 -11.74 1.28
N SER A 85 3.46 -12.72 1.70
CA SER A 85 3.97 -13.94 2.37
C SER A 85 4.78 -14.85 1.43
N ALA A 86 4.56 -14.74 0.13
CA ALA A 86 5.38 -15.43 -0.87
C ALA A 86 6.64 -14.63 -1.24
N CYS A 87 6.50 -13.31 -1.43
CA CYS A 87 7.61 -12.40 -1.75
C CYS A 87 7.27 -10.98 -1.27
N GLY A 88 8.07 -10.41 -0.35
CA GLY A 88 7.86 -9.07 0.21
C GLY A 88 7.83 -7.98 -0.86
N SER A 89 8.78 -8.00 -1.81
CA SER A 89 8.84 -7.03 -2.91
C SER A 89 7.63 -7.12 -3.85
N THR A 90 7.21 -8.34 -4.23
CA THR A 90 6.02 -8.53 -5.09
C THR A 90 4.75 -8.08 -4.36
N GLY A 91 4.61 -8.41 -3.06
CA GLY A 91 3.48 -7.96 -2.24
C GLY A 91 3.43 -6.44 -2.07
N TRP A 92 4.60 -5.80 -1.92
CA TRP A 92 4.70 -4.34 -1.89
C TRP A 92 4.19 -3.70 -3.19
N VAL A 93 4.68 -4.16 -4.34
CA VAL A 93 4.24 -3.65 -5.65
C VAL A 93 2.75 -3.90 -5.87
N ALA A 94 2.27 -5.12 -5.59
CA ALA A 94 0.86 -5.46 -5.72
C ALA A 94 -0.02 -4.55 -4.85
N SER A 95 0.41 -4.24 -3.62
CA SER A 95 -0.32 -3.39 -2.69
C SER A 95 -0.35 -1.93 -3.15
N VAL A 96 0.82 -1.32 -3.41
CA VAL A 96 0.88 0.12 -3.72
C VAL A 96 0.33 0.43 -5.11
N VAL A 97 0.58 -0.40 -6.12
CA VAL A 97 0.01 -0.21 -7.46
C VAL A 97 -1.48 -0.59 -7.46
N GLY A 98 -1.86 -1.63 -6.74
CA GLY A 98 -3.23 -2.13 -6.68
C GLY A 98 -4.21 -1.20 -5.95
N VAL A 99 -3.75 -0.30 -5.05
CA VAL A 99 -4.62 0.67 -4.37
C VAL A 99 -4.89 1.92 -5.21
N HIS A 100 -4.03 2.25 -6.16
CA HIS A 100 -4.16 3.49 -6.93
C HIS A 100 -5.47 3.63 -7.71
N PRO A 101 -6.09 2.56 -8.25
CA PRO A 101 -7.41 2.67 -8.85
C PRO A 101 -8.47 3.24 -7.92
N TRP A 102 -8.42 2.93 -6.61
CA TRP A 102 -9.29 3.55 -5.62
C TRP A 102 -9.06 5.07 -5.53
N GLN A 103 -7.81 5.52 -5.51
CA GLN A 103 -7.51 6.96 -5.51
C GLN A 103 -7.89 7.64 -6.84
N MET A 104 -7.60 7.02 -7.97
CA MET A 104 -7.95 7.58 -9.28
C MET A 104 -9.47 7.72 -9.45
N ALA A 105 -10.27 6.91 -8.77
CA ALA A 105 -11.72 7.06 -8.69
C ALA A 105 -12.17 8.36 -7.99
N LEU A 106 -11.31 9.02 -7.23
CA LEU A 106 -11.57 10.31 -6.58
C LEU A 106 -11.34 11.51 -7.52
N PHE A 107 -10.62 11.30 -8.64
CA PHE A 107 -10.41 12.32 -9.68
C PHE A 107 -11.70 12.59 -10.48
N PRO A 108 -11.77 13.72 -11.22
CA PRO A 108 -12.86 13.97 -12.16
C PRO A 108 -13.05 12.81 -13.14
N GLU A 109 -14.30 12.59 -13.60
CA GLU A 109 -14.63 11.53 -14.57
C GLU A 109 -13.75 11.59 -15.83
N ALA A 110 -13.41 12.80 -16.30
CA ALA A 110 -12.55 12.98 -17.47
C ALA A 110 -11.19 12.31 -17.31
N ALA A 111 -10.57 12.38 -16.11
CA ALA A 111 -9.31 11.69 -15.81
C ALA A 111 -9.49 10.17 -15.76
N GLN A 112 -10.56 9.69 -15.13
CA GLN A 112 -10.88 8.27 -15.05
C GLN A 112 -11.08 7.67 -16.44
N ARG A 113 -11.83 8.37 -17.30
CA ARG A 113 -12.09 7.98 -18.70
C ARG A 113 -10.80 7.91 -19.50
N GLU A 114 -9.92 8.88 -19.36
CA GLU A 114 -8.64 8.90 -20.08
C GLU A 114 -7.73 7.73 -19.66
N VAL A 115 -7.77 7.33 -18.40
CA VAL A 115 -6.96 6.20 -17.90
C VAL A 115 -7.54 4.87 -18.35
N TRP A 116 -8.87 4.67 -18.25
CA TRP A 116 -9.45 3.32 -18.29
C TRP A 116 -10.37 3.02 -19.47
N ALA A 117 -10.79 4.03 -20.26
CA ALA A 117 -11.76 3.78 -21.34
C ALA A 117 -11.23 2.83 -22.43
N GLU A 118 -9.92 2.90 -22.72
CA GLU A 118 -9.28 2.05 -23.74
C GLU A 118 -8.50 0.89 -23.11
N ASP A 119 -7.97 1.05 -21.89
CA ASP A 119 -7.21 0.04 -21.17
C ASP A 119 -7.70 -0.09 -19.72
N PRO A 120 -8.64 -0.99 -19.43
CA PRO A 120 -9.13 -1.22 -18.07
C PRO A 120 -8.04 -1.72 -17.10
N ASP A 121 -6.93 -2.26 -17.59
CA ASP A 121 -5.79 -2.73 -16.81
C ASP A 121 -4.70 -1.67 -16.63
N ALA A 122 -4.96 -0.41 -17.05
CA ALA A 122 -4.02 0.69 -16.87
C ALA A 122 -3.65 0.89 -15.40
N ARG A 123 -2.33 0.98 -15.16
CA ARG A 123 -1.76 1.06 -13.82
C ARG A 123 -1.01 2.37 -13.61
N ALA A 124 -1.05 2.86 -12.38
CA ALA A 124 -0.26 4.00 -11.94
C ALA A 124 0.71 3.61 -10.83
N SER A 125 1.92 4.13 -10.87
CA SER A 125 2.83 4.19 -9.72
C SER A 125 2.64 5.50 -8.97
N SER A 126 3.29 5.70 -7.82
CA SER A 126 3.19 6.99 -7.12
C SER A 126 4.47 7.40 -6.40
N SER A 127 4.62 8.71 -6.25
CA SER A 127 5.49 9.33 -5.26
C SER A 127 4.87 10.67 -4.82
N TYR A 128 4.43 10.72 -3.57
CA TYR A 128 3.70 11.89 -3.05
C TYR A 128 4.60 12.94 -2.38
N ALA A 129 5.94 12.79 -2.44
CA ALA A 129 6.83 13.83 -1.94
C ALA A 129 6.62 15.13 -2.75
N PRO A 130 6.46 16.29 -2.11
CA PRO A 130 6.20 17.55 -2.81
C PRO A 130 7.48 18.15 -3.38
N THR A 131 8.21 17.38 -4.18
CA THR A 131 9.52 17.77 -4.75
C THR A 131 9.41 18.44 -6.11
N GLY A 132 8.20 18.45 -6.71
CA GLY A 132 7.96 19.05 -8.01
C GLY A 132 7.82 20.57 -7.97
N ALA A 133 8.36 21.25 -8.98
CA ALA A 133 8.09 22.63 -9.28
C ALA A 133 6.83 22.73 -10.13
N VAL A 134 5.88 23.57 -9.72
CA VAL A 134 4.58 23.74 -10.37
C VAL A 134 4.38 25.21 -10.72
N ARG A 135 3.85 25.47 -11.92
CA ARG A 135 3.39 26.78 -12.34
C ARG A 135 2.01 26.65 -12.99
N ARG A 136 1.04 27.45 -12.51
CA ARG A 136 -0.29 27.51 -13.12
C ARG A 136 -0.21 28.11 -14.52
N VAL A 137 -1.03 27.60 -15.43
CA VAL A 137 -1.23 28.10 -16.79
C VAL A 137 -2.69 28.01 -17.15
N ALA A 138 -3.10 28.60 -18.25
CA ALA A 138 -4.49 28.46 -18.73
C ALA A 138 -4.82 26.98 -18.95
N GLY A 139 -5.85 26.48 -18.24
CA GLY A 139 -6.36 25.11 -18.34
C GLY A 139 -5.54 24.03 -17.64
N GLY A 140 -4.54 24.40 -16.80
CA GLY A 140 -3.75 23.41 -16.06
C GLY A 140 -2.47 23.94 -15.44
N PHE A 141 -1.44 23.09 -15.47
CA PHE A 141 -0.17 23.32 -14.80
C PHE A 141 1.01 22.86 -15.64
N HIS A 142 2.10 23.60 -15.60
CA HIS A 142 3.41 23.07 -15.96
C HIS A 142 4.04 22.41 -14.73
N LEU A 143 4.45 21.14 -14.88
CA LEU A 143 5.06 20.32 -13.84
C LEU A 143 6.47 19.92 -14.25
N SER A 144 7.46 20.12 -13.37
CA SER A 144 8.83 19.62 -13.53
C SER A 144 9.35 19.11 -12.19
N GLY A 145 10.23 18.11 -12.20
CA GLY A 145 10.87 17.64 -10.99
C GLY A 145 11.39 16.23 -11.07
N ARG A 146 11.93 15.78 -9.93
CA ARG A 146 12.36 14.40 -9.70
C ARG A 146 11.66 13.88 -8.44
N TRP A 147 11.01 12.73 -8.58
CA TRP A 147 10.33 12.03 -7.48
C TRP A 147 10.99 10.69 -7.25
N HIS A 148 11.43 10.45 -6.02
CA HIS A 148 12.07 9.21 -5.61
C HIS A 148 11.03 8.16 -5.18
N PHE A 149 11.43 6.90 -5.18
CA PHE A 149 10.67 5.79 -4.62
C PHE A 149 9.32 5.50 -5.29
N SER A 150 9.23 5.60 -6.63
CA SER A 150 8.02 5.25 -7.40
C SER A 150 7.94 3.74 -7.60
N SER A 151 7.40 3.02 -6.63
CA SER A 151 7.35 1.55 -6.61
C SER A 151 6.57 0.97 -7.79
N GLY A 152 7.14 -0.03 -8.46
CA GLY A 152 6.50 -0.71 -9.57
C GLY A 152 6.37 0.12 -10.84
N VAL A 153 7.06 1.26 -10.95
CA VAL A 153 6.95 2.20 -12.09
C VAL A 153 7.27 1.57 -13.44
N ASP A 154 8.13 0.54 -13.49
CA ASP A 154 8.43 -0.21 -14.71
C ASP A 154 7.19 -0.83 -15.38
N HIS A 155 6.13 -1.06 -14.60
CA HIS A 155 4.89 -1.74 -15.01
C HIS A 155 3.69 -0.80 -15.16
N CYS A 156 3.92 0.53 -15.08
CA CYS A 156 2.86 1.52 -15.02
C CYS A 156 2.86 2.45 -16.23
N GLY A 157 1.69 2.63 -16.81
CA GLY A 157 1.45 3.63 -17.87
C GLY A 157 1.20 5.04 -17.34
N TRP A 158 1.07 5.20 -16.03
CA TRP A 158 0.77 6.45 -15.35
C TRP A 158 1.59 6.60 -14.06
N ALA A 159 1.75 7.85 -13.61
CA ALA A 159 2.34 8.17 -12.32
C ALA A 159 1.48 9.20 -11.57
N LEU A 160 1.27 8.98 -10.26
CA LEU A 160 0.64 9.91 -9.31
C LEU A 160 1.75 10.64 -8.56
N LEU A 161 1.96 11.90 -8.88
CA LEU A 161 3.08 12.70 -8.36
C LEU A 161 2.58 13.83 -7.48
N GLY A 162 3.15 13.97 -6.27
CA GLY A 162 2.79 15.02 -5.32
C GLY A 162 3.57 16.31 -5.58
N ALA A 163 2.89 17.46 -5.52
CA ALA A 163 3.55 18.76 -5.50
C ALA A 163 2.71 19.79 -4.76
N VAL A 164 3.36 20.85 -4.27
CA VAL A 164 2.67 22.03 -3.75
C VAL A 164 2.55 23.05 -4.87
N VAL A 165 1.32 23.37 -5.25
CA VAL A 165 1.03 24.51 -6.14
C VAL A 165 1.23 25.78 -5.30
N PRO A 166 2.11 26.72 -5.72
CA PRO A 166 2.33 27.94 -4.96
C PRO A 166 1.11 28.86 -4.98
N GLU A 167 1.04 29.74 -4.00
CA GLU A 167 0.06 30.84 -3.99
C GLU A 167 0.31 31.78 -5.16
N ASP A 168 -0.76 32.19 -5.82
CA ASP A 168 -0.78 33.17 -6.91
C ASP A 168 -2.14 33.90 -6.95
N GLU A 169 -2.34 34.77 -7.96
CA GLU A 169 -3.59 35.53 -8.15
C GLU A 169 -4.85 34.65 -8.33
N GLN A 170 -4.68 33.36 -8.68
CA GLN A 170 -5.78 32.42 -8.95
C GLN A 170 -6.14 31.56 -7.73
N GLY A 171 -5.27 31.48 -6.71
CA GLY A 171 -5.55 30.73 -5.48
C GLY A 171 -4.38 30.63 -4.51
N GLY A 172 -4.70 30.21 -3.28
CA GLY A 172 -3.72 29.97 -2.23
C GLY A 172 -2.84 28.73 -2.50
N ALA A 173 -1.74 28.65 -1.76
CA ALA A 173 -0.85 27.50 -1.82
C ALA A 173 -1.57 26.22 -1.36
N GLU A 174 -1.46 25.14 -2.16
CA GLU A 174 -2.09 23.86 -1.82
C GLU A 174 -1.32 22.65 -2.36
N PHE A 175 -1.39 21.55 -1.62
CA PHE A 175 -0.88 20.26 -2.11
C PHE A 175 -1.88 19.64 -3.10
N ARG A 176 -1.34 19.17 -4.24
CA ARG A 176 -2.07 18.38 -5.24
C ARG A 176 -1.32 17.11 -5.62
N THR A 177 -2.07 16.09 -5.99
CA THR A 177 -1.56 14.93 -6.72
C THR A 177 -1.81 15.13 -8.21
N PHE A 178 -0.78 14.93 -9.02
CA PHE A 178 -0.79 15.08 -10.47
C PHE A 178 -0.79 13.69 -11.12
N LEU A 179 -1.72 13.41 -12.01
CA LEU A 179 -1.79 12.19 -12.81
C LEU A 179 -1.06 12.41 -14.14
N VAL A 180 0.12 11.80 -14.28
CA VAL A 180 1.07 12.02 -15.38
C VAL A 180 1.14 10.76 -16.24
N PRO A 181 0.88 10.82 -17.58
CA PRO A 181 0.98 9.68 -18.46
C PRO A 181 2.43 9.32 -18.76
N ARG A 182 2.66 8.07 -19.15
CA ARG A 182 4.00 7.49 -19.41
C ARG A 182 4.86 8.30 -20.39
N ARG A 183 4.24 8.92 -21.37
CA ARG A 183 4.93 9.75 -22.37
C ARG A 183 5.55 11.04 -21.80
N ASP A 184 5.08 11.49 -20.63
CA ASP A 184 5.45 12.78 -20.03
C ASP A 184 6.44 12.61 -18.86
N PHE A 185 6.95 11.40 -18.61
CA PHE A 185 8.00 11.17 -17.61
C PHE A 185 9.04 10.15 -18.06
N LEU A 186 10.25 10.30 -17.52
CA LEU A 186 11.34 9.35 -17.66
C LEU A 186 11.54 8.55 -16.37
N ILE A 187 11.98 7.31 -16.51
CA ILE A 187 12.37 6.44 -15.38
C ILE A 187 13.89 6.42 -15.32
N ASP A 188 14.45 6.79 -14.18
CA ASP A 188 15.90 6.64 -13.94
C ASP A 188 16.17 5.20 -13.45
N HIS A 189 16.55 4.33 -14.38
CA HIS A 189 16.75 2.91 -14.11
C HIS A 189 17.92 2.61 -13.17
N ASP A 190 18.88 3.52 -13.02
CA ASP A 190 20.05 3.37 -12.15
C ASP A 190 19.81 3.83 -10.71
N SER A 191 18.67 4.46 -10.43
CA SER A 191 18.34 5.06 -9.13
C SER A 191 18.00 4.04 -8.02
N TRP A 192 17.73 2.76 -8.37
CA TRP A 192 17.25 1.76 -7.40
C TRP A 192 18.35 0.75 -7.02
N ARG A 193 19.10 1.05 -5.94
CA ARG A 193 20.15 0.20 -5.36
C ARG A 193 20.00 0.16 -3.85
N VAL A 194 19.38 -0.90 -3.33
CA VAL A 194 18.94 -0.99 -1.94
C VAL A 194 19.22 -2.34 -1.33
N THR A 195 19.22 -2.45 0.01
CA THR A 195 19.46 -3.69 0.74
C THR A 195 18.19 -4.47 1.07
N GLY A 196 17.01 -3.85 1.03
CA GLY A 196 15.70 -4.46 1.24
C GLY A 196 14.70 -3.91 0.23
N LEU A 197 13.64 -4.65 -0.08
CA LEU A 197 12.68 -4.34 -1.15
C LEU A 197 13.34 -4.17 -2.53
N GLY A 198 14.48 -4.85 -2.77
CA GLY A 198 15.23 -4.73 -4.01
C GLY A 198 14.40 -4.99 -5.27
N GLY A 199 13.47 -5.97 -5.20
CA GLY A 199 12.60 -6.35 -6.30
C GLY A 199 11.39 -5.45 -6.55
N THR A 200 11.25 -4.32 -5.87
CA THR A 200 10.10 -3.41 -6.08
C THR A 200 10.28 -2.47 -7.26
N GLY A 201 11.52 -2.26 -7.74
CA GLY A 201 11.80 -1.28 -8.79
C GLY A 201 11.28 0.12 -8.43
N SER A 202 11.48 0.54 -7.17
CA SER A 202 10.99 1.85 -6.69
C SER A 202 11.88 2.98 -7.19
N LYS A 203 11.98 3.08 -8.50
CA LYS A 203 12.88 3.98 -9.23
C LYS A 203 12.41 5.42 -9.20
N ASP A 204 13.32 6.33 -9.54
CA ASP A 204 13.01 7.74 -9.67
C ASP A 204 12.25 8.01 -10.96
N VAL A 205 11.28 8.93 -10.85
CA VAL A 205 10.52 9.50 -11.96
C VAL A 205 10.97 10.93 -12.18
N VAL A 206 11.27 11.28 -13.42
CA VAL A 206 11.68 12.64 -13.83
C VAL A 206 10.68 13.18 -14.83
N VAL A 207 10.14 14.38 -14.55
CA VAL A 207 9.26 15.14 -15.44
C VAL A 207 9.96 16.43 -15.82
N ASP A 208 9.97 16.77 -17.11
CA ASP A 208 10.59 17.98 -17.65
C ASP A 208 9.55 18.83 -18.42
N GLY A 209 8.93 19.76 -17.69
CA GLY A 209 8.01 20.75 -18.29
C GLY A 209 6.69 20.19 -18.82
N ALA A 210 6.18 19.07 -18.27
CA ALA A 210 4.91 18.50 -18.74
C ALA A 210 3.73 19.42 -18.47
N LEU A 211 2.85 19.56 -19.45
CA LEU A 211 1.57 20.25 -19.30
C LEU A 211 0.50 19.28 -18.78
N ILE A 212 0.06 19.51 -17.55
CA ILE A 212 -0.95 18.68 -16.89
C ILE A 212 -2.27 19.45 -16.84
N PRO A 213 -3.33 19.01 -17.51
CA PRO A 213 -4.66 19.63 -17.44
C PRO A 213 -5.23 19.59 -16.02
N ASP A 214 -6.06 20.57 -15.65
CA ASP A 214 -6.69 20.69 -14.33
C ASP A 214 -7.38 19.39 -13.90
N TYR A 215 -8.12 18.74 -14.80
CA TYR A 215 -8.86 17.51 -14.49
C TYR A 215 -7.97 16.31 -14.15
N ARG A 216 -6.68 16.35 -14.47
CA ARG A 216 -5.68 15.34 -14.06
C ARG A 216 -5.02 15.67 -12.71
N THR A 217 -5.65 16.51 -11.90
CA THR A 217 -5.16 16.84 -10.56
C THR A 217 -6.19 16.50 -9.49
N HIS A 218 -5.71 16.15 -8.29
CA HIS A 218 -6.53 15.85 -7.13
C HIS A 218 -6.05 16.69 -5.95
N ARG A 219 -6.93 17.51 -5.40
CA ARG A 219 -6.61 18.49 -4.36
C ARG A 219 -6.73 17.87 -2.98
N ILE A 220 -5.77 18.11 -2.10
CA ILE A 220 -5.81 17.62 -0.72
C ILE A 220 -7.00 18.22 0.08
N VAL A 221 -7.39 19.43 -0.26
CA VAL A 221 -8.53 20.10 0.39
C VAL A 221 -9.85 19.38 0.10
N ASP A 222 -10.03 18.81 -1.09
CA ASP A 222 -11.22 18.03 -1.45
C ASP A 222 -11.28 16.73 -0.64
N VAL A 223 -10.13 16.04 -0.50
CA VAL A 223 -10.00 14.86 0.36
C VAL A 223 -10.37 15.17 1.81
N TYR A 224 -9.91 16.31 2.33
CA TYR A 224 -10.19 16.71 3.71
C TYR A 224 -11.68 17.00 3.96
N HIS A 225 -12.31 17.70 2.99
CA HIS A 225 -13.73 18.07 3.11
C HIS A 225 -14.70 17.01 2.58
N GLY A 226 -14.21 15.90 2.00
CA GLY A 226 -15.05 14.89 1.36
C GLY A 226 -15.82 15.45 0.16
N THR A 227 -15.18 16.31 -0.62
CA THR A 227 -15.72 16.97 -1.82
C THR A 227 -15.03 16.52 -3.10
N ASP A 228 -14.44 15.34 -3.06
CA ASP A 228 -13.71 14.78 -4.20
C ASP A 228 -14.59 14.75 -5.46
N PRO A 229 -14.09 15.25 -6.60
CA PRO A 229 -14.90 15.37 -7.83
C PRO A 229 -15.37 14.01 -8.37
N GLY A 230 -14.65 12.93 -8.08
CA GLY A 230 -15.00 11.57 -8.49
C GLY A 230 -16.31 11.05 -7.85
N PHE A 231 -16.77 11.64 -6.74
CA PHE A 231 -18.04 11.28 -6.13
C PHE A 231 -19.26 11.57 -7.00
N ALA A 232 -19.10 12.37 -8.07
CA ALA A 232 -20.17 12.61 -9.04
C ALA A 232 -20.52 11.34 -9.83
N VAL A 233 -19.57 10.41 -10.00
CA VAL A 233 -19.73 9.18 -10.77
C VAL A 233 -19.48 7.90 -9.97
N ASN A 234 -18.85 8.00 -8.79
CA ASN A 234 -18.58 6.91 -7.86
C ASN A 234 -19.31 7.16 -6.55
N ASP A 235 -20.58 6.77 -6.49
CA ASP A 235 -21.51 7.08 -5.39
C ASP A 235 -21.44 6.13 -4.18
N ARG A 236 -20.72 5.00 -4.31
CA ARG A 236 -20.59 4.02 -3.23
C ARG A 236 -19.86 4.61 -2.03
N PRO A 237 -20.35 4.41 -0.78
CA PRO A 237 -19.71 4.90 0.45
C PRO A 237 -18.23 4.51 0.59
N TYR A 238 -17.86 3.39 0.02
CA TYR A 238 -16.53 2.86 -0.11
C TYR A 238 -15.48 3.89 -0.63
N PHE A 239 -15.83 4.78 -1.57
CA PHE A 239 -14.93 5.82 -2.07
C PHE A 239 -14.79 7.01 -1.11
N ARG A 240 -15.60 7.07 -0.04
CA ARG A 240 -15.54 8.10 1.02
C ARG A 240 -14.68 7.70 2.21
N LEU A 241 -13.99 6.57 2.14
CA LEU A 241 -13.02 6.16 3.15
C LEU A 241 -11.87 7.18 3.23
N PRO A 242 -11.35 7.51 4.43
CA PRO A 242 -10.28 8.49 4.56
C PRO A 242 -9.01 8.06 3.84
N TRP A 243 -8.55 8.86 2.88
CA TRP A 243 -7.41 8.57 2.00
C TRP A 243 -6.16 8.12 2.78
N ARG A 244 -5.82 8.86 3.86
CA ARG A 244 -4.65 8.54 4.67
C ARG A 244 -4.71 7.15 5.30
N LEU A 245 -5.89 6.74 5.78
CA LEU A 245 -6.05 5.42 6.40
C LEU A 245 -5.92 4.30 5.37
N VAL A 246 -6.50 4.50 4.19
CA VAL A 246 -6.36 3.57 3.05
C VAL A 246 -4.88 3.40 2.72
N PHE A 247 -4.13 4.49 2.55
CA PHE A 247 -2.72 4.41 2.19
C PHE A 247 -1.81 3.92 3.33
N ALA A 248 -2.05 4.30 4.58
CA ALA A 248 -1.30 3.78 5.72
C ALA A 248 -1.45 2.25 5.84
N THR A 249 -2.67 1.73 5.63
CA THR A 249 -2.91 0.28 5.64
C THR A 249 -2.26 -0.41 4.44
N THR A 250 -2.35 0.19 3.24
CA THR A 250 -1.69 -0.30 2.03
C THR A 250 -0.18 -0.52 2.23
N ILE A 251 0.47 0.36 2.99
CA ILE A 251 1.89 0.25 3.32
C ILE A 251 2.16 -0.80 4.42
N ALA A 252 1.23 -0.99 5.35
CA ALA A 252 1.39 -1.91 6.48
C ALA A 252 1.17 -3.39 6.10
N VAL A 253 0.21 -3.69 5.22
CA VAL A 253 -0.16 -5.07 4.91
C VAL A 253 0.96 -5.90 4.26
N PRO A 254 1.87 -5.36 3.41
CA PRO A 254 3.02 -6.11 2.95
C PRO A 254 4.01 -6.48 4.07
N ALA A 255 4.14 -5.66 5.11
CA ALA A 255 4.98 -5.99 6.25
C ALA A 255 4.40 -7.16 7.06
N ILE A 256 3.09 -7.18 7.27
CA ILE A 256 2.39 -8.31 7.91
C ILE A 256 2.61 -9.58 7.07
N GLY A 257 2.41 -9.50 5.75
CA GLY A 257 2.61 -10.63 4.85
C GLY A 257 4.06 -11.13 4.82
N ALA A 258 5.05 -10.24 4.75
CA ALA A 258 6.46 -10.58 4.81
C ALA A 258 6.82 -11.30 6.13
N ALA A 259 6.22 -10.87 7.24
CA ALA A 259 6.39 -11.56 8.54
C ALA A 259 5.74 -12.95 8.54
N CYS A 260 4.55 -13.13 7.92
CA CYS A 260 3.95 -14.45 7.70
C CYS A 260 4.91 -15.37 6.93
N GLY A 261 5.45 -14.90 5.80
CA GLY A 261 6.40 -15.66 4.98
C GLY A 261 7.71 -15.98 5.73
N ALA A 262 8.20 -15.06 6.55
CA ALA A 262 9.36 -15.30 7.41
C ALA A 262 9.09 -16.40 8.44
N VAL A 263 7.92 -16.40 9.08
CA VAL A 263 7.49 -17.44 10.03
C VAL A 263 7.39 -18.80 9.33
N GLU A 264 6.77 -18.86 8.14
CA GLU A 264 6.69 -20.09 7.35
C GLU A 264 8.07 -20.62 6.97
N ALA A 265 8.98 -19.74 6.52
CA ALA A 265 10.36 -20.09 6.20
C ALA A 265 11.12 -20.62 7.41
N TYR A 266 10.94 -20.00 8.58
CA TYR A 266 11.52 -20.44 9.84
C TYR A 266 11.02 -21.83 10.23
N ILE A 267 9.70 -22.08 10.16
CA ILE A 267 9.11 -23.39 10.45
C ILE A 267 9.69 -24.46 9.52
N ALA A 268 9.71 -24.20 8.20
CA ALA A 268 10.24 -25.13 7.21
C ALA A 268 11.71 -25.48 7.48
N GLN A 269 12.53 -24.49 7.84
CA GLN A 269 13.96 -24.70 8.14
C GLN A 269 14.20 -25.49 9.41
N ASN A 270 13.36 -25.40 10.44
CA ASN A 270 13.60 -25.96 11.75
C ASN A 270 12.85 -27.28 12.03
N ARG A 271 11.83 -27.61 11.25
CA ARG A 271 10.97 -28.79 11.49
C ARG A 271 11.75 -30.10 11.54
N GLN A 272 12.76 -30.29 10.67
CA GLN A 272 13.57 -31.52 10.57
C GLN A 272 15.04 -31.30 10.89
N ARG A 273 15.39 -30.09 11.38
CA ARG A 273 16.80 -29.72 11.62
C ARG A 273 17.37 -30.45 12.84
N VAL A 274 18.59 -30.97 12.68
CA VAL A 274 19.44 -31.46 13.76
C VAL A 274 20.65 -30.56 13.87
N SER A 275 21.15 -30.33 15.10
CA SER A 275 22.37 -29.55 15.33
C SER A 275 23.59 -30.24 14.71
N ALA A 276 24.52 -29.45 14.11
CA ALA A 276 25.80 -29.96 13.60
C ALA A 276 26.69 -30.55 14.71
N TYR A 277 26.45 -30.17 15.97
CA TYR A 277 27.17 -30.67 17.16
C TYR A 277 26.47 -31.86 17.81
N GLY A 278 25.47 -32.46 17.16
CA GLY A 278 24.66 -33.54 17.75
C GLY A 278 23.57 -33.04 18.68
N GLY A 279 22.87 -33.97 19.29
CA GLY A 279 21.78 -33.67 20.24
C GLY A 279 20.38 -33.89 19.69
N PRO A 280 19.32 -33.52 20.42
CA PRO A 280 17.95 -33.70 20.00
C PRO A 280 17.62 -32.80 18.78
N PRO A 281 16.54 -33.12 18.02
CA PRO A 281 16.05 -32.24 16.95
C PRO A 281 15.86 -30.80 17.45
N VAL A 282 16.27 -29.82 16.64
CA VAL A 282 16.20 -28.39 16.99
C VAL A 282 14.77 -27.95 17.29
N ALA A 283 13.78 -28.57 16.66
CA ALA A 283 12.36 -28.34 16.93
C ALA A 283 11.93 -28.67 18.38
N LYS A 284 12.72 -29.47 19.12
CA LYS A 284 12.46 -29.77 20.55
C LYS A 284 13.09 -28.74 21.51
N ASN A 285 13.87 -27.79 21.00
CA ASN A 285 14.57 -26.80 21.83
C ASN A 285 13.61 -25.63 22.18
N PRO A 286 13.34 -25.37 23.48
CA PRO A 286 12.51 -24.25 23.91
C PRO A 286 12.99 -22.88 23.41
N ALA A 287 14.30 -22.67 23.24
CA ALA A 287 14.87 -21.45 22.70
C ALA A 287 14.44 -21.18 21.24
N VAL A 288 14.06 -22.21 20.48
CA VAL A 288 13.54 -22.13 19.12
C VAL A 288 12.01 -21.99 19.11
N GLN A 289 11.34 -22.66 20.05
CA GLN A 289 9.89 -22.71 20.16
C GLN A 289 9.28 -21.39 20.66
N TRP A 290 9.86 -20.79 21.69
CA TRP A 290 9.33 -19.59 22.32
C TRP A 290 9.28 -18.37 21.37
N PRO A 291 10.34 -18.00 20.62
CA PRO A 291 10.27 -16.92 19.65
C PRO A 291 9.28 -17.19 18.52
N LEU A 292 9.13 -18.46 18.11
CA LEU A 292 8.14 -18.85 17.09
C LEU A 292 6.70 -18.61 17.57
N ALA A 293 6.37 -19.06 18.80
CA ALA A 293 5.03 -18.83 19.35
C ALA A 293 4.70 -17.35 19.46
N ARG A 294 5.67 -16.53 19.90
CA ARG A 294 5.52 -15.07 19.94
C ARG A 294 5.31 -14.48 18.54
N ALA A 295 6.11 -14.87 17.55
CA ALA A 295 6.00 -14.36 16.19
C ALA A 295 4.65 -14.70 15.57
N LEU A 296 4.14 -15.92 15.77
CA LEU A 296 2.79 -16.32 15.32
C LEU A 296 1.72 -15.41 15.93
N THR A 297 1.79 -15.16 17.26
CA THR A 297 0.81 -14.31 17.96
C THR A 297 0.81 -12.87 17.43
N GLU A 298 2.01 -12.27 17.24
CA GLU A 298 2.13 -10.88 16.74
C GLU A 298 1.57 -10.73 15.31
N VAL A 299 1.89 -11.68 14.45
CA VAL A 299 1.43 -11.67 13.05
C VAL A 299 -0.09 -11.88 12.96
N ASP A 300 -0.64 -12.84 13.70
CA ASP A 300 -2.08 -13.11 13.75
C ASP A 300 -2.85 -11.91 14.32
N ALA A 301 -2.32 -11.27 15.37
CA ALA A 301 -2.93 -10.09 15.94
C ALA A 301 -2.92 -8.90 14.96
N ALA A 302 -1.81 -8.67 14.23
CA ALA A 302 -1.72 -7.61 13.23
C ALA A 302 -2.73 -7.83 12.09
N ARG A 303 -2.78 -9.05 11.53
CA ARG A 303 -3.73 -9.43 10.46
C ARG A 303 -5.18 -9.32 10.92
N GLY A 304 -5.47 -9.77 12.14
CA GLY A 304 -6.81 -9.67 12.74
C GLY A 304 -7.28 -8.22 12.91
N ARG A 305 -6.39 -7.32 13.34
CA ARG A 305 -6.69 -5.88 13.47
C ARG A 305 -7.04 -5.25 12.12
N VAL A 306 -6.25 -5.48 11.07
CA VAL A 306 -6.56 -4.97 9.72
C VAL A 306 -7.96 -5.38 9.31
N ARG A 307 -8.28 -6.67 9.36
CA ARG A 307 -9.59 -7.18 8.96
C ARG A 307 -10.74 -6.55 9.77
N ALA A 308 -10.62 -6.53 11.10
CA ALA A 308 -11.66 -6.00 11.97
C ALA A 308 -11.90 -4.49 11.73
N THR A 309 -10.84 -3.71 11.62
CA THR A 309 -10.90 -2.26 11.40
C THR A 309 -11.61 -1.93 10.08
N TRP A 310 -11.23 -2.56 8.98
CA TRP A 310 -11.79 -2.25 7.67
C TRP A 310 -13.20 -2.78 7.46
N THR A 311 -13.56 -3.89 8.11
CA THR A 311 -14.95 -4.36 8.16
C THR A 311 -15.84 -3.38 8.94
N ASP A 312 -15.39 -2.86 10.10
CA ASP A 312 -16.13 -1.88 10.88
C ASP A 312 -16.26 -0.54 10.14
N PHE A 313 -15.20 -0.05 9.52
CA PHE A 313 -15.21 1.22 8.79
C PHE A 313 -16.20 1.19 7.62
N LEU A 314 -16.18 0.13 6.83
CA LEU A 314 -17.11 -0.01 5.72
C LEU A 314 -18.56 -0.10 6.21
N ALA A 315 -18.84 -0.92 7.22
CA ALA A 315 -20.17 -1.05 7.80
C ALA A 315 -20.72 0.26 8.34
N ARG A 316 -19.86 1.09 8.98
CA ARG A 316 -20.24 2.44 9.42
C ARG A 316 -20.64 3.35 8.26
N LEU A 317 -19.82 3.42 7.23
CA LEU A 317 -20.11 4.27 6.07
C LEU A 317 -21.37 3.80 5.33
N GLU A 318 -21.60 2.51 5.20
CA GLU A 318 -22.82 1.94 4.61
C GLU A 318 -24.08 2.26 5.46
N ALA A 319 -23.92 2.39 6.78
CA ALA A 319 -24.96 2.86 7.70
C ALA A 319 -25.10 4.39 7.72
N GLY A 320 -24.37 5.13 6.89
CA GLY A 320 -24.39 6.61 6.87
C GLY A 320 -23.72 7.25 8.10
N GLN A 321 -22.86 6.50 8.81
CA GLN A 321 -22.16 6.97 9.99
C GLN A 321 -20.74 7.43 9.62
N GLU A 322 -20.26 8.46 10.29
CA GLU A 322 -18.85 8.89 10.19
C GLU A 322 -17.92 7.96 10.96
N ILE A 323 -16.66 7.89 10.53
CA ILE A 323 -15.57 7.25 11.28
C ILE A 323 -15.04 8.29 12.30
N PRO A 324 -15.23 8.08 13.62
CA PRO A 324 -14.78 9.03 14.63
C PRO A 324 -13.27 9.30 14.56
N TYR A 325 -12.85 10.52 14.87
CA TYR A 325 -11.44 10.92 14.87
C TYR A 325 -10.56 9.96 15.67
N GLU A 326 -10.98 9.59 16.88
CA GLU A 326 -10.25 8.62 17.71
C GLU A 326 -10.02 7.29 17.00
N GLN A 327 -11.00 6.77 16.27
CA GLN A 327 -10.85 5.52 15.52
C GLN A 327 -9.91 5.68 14.32
N ARG A 328 -9.92 6.86 13.68
CA ARG A 328 -9.00 7.17 12.58
C ARG A 328 -7.55 7.18 13.06
N VAL A 329 -7.23 7.90 14.15
CA VAL A 329 -5.87 7.94 14.68
C VAL A 329 -5.43 6.60 15.30
N LYS A 330 -6.37 5.85 15.88
CA LYS A 330 -6.12 4.48 16.32
C LYS A 330 -5.69 3.59 15.15
N CYS A 331 -6.39 3.65 14.02
CA CYS A 331 -6.03 2.89 12.82
C CYS A 331 -4.61 3.24 12.35
N LEU A 332 -4.26 4.54 12.27
CA LEU A 332 -2.90 4.96 11.90
C LEU A 332 -1.84 4.37 12.83
N TYR A 333 -2.08 4.44 14.14
CA TYR A 333 -1.17 3.88 15.12
C TYR A 333 -1.03 2.36 14.98
N GLU A 334 -2.13 1.63 14.81
CA GLU A 334 -2.10 0.17 14.64
C GLU A 334 -1.36 -0.26 13.38
N MET A 335 -1.47 0.51 12.28
CA MET A 335 -0.72 0.25 11.04
C MET A 335 0.78 0.52 11.21
N ALA A 336 1.16 1.62 11.84
CA ALA A 336 2.56 1.89 12.17
C ALA A 336 3.14 0.85 13.15
N TYR A 337 2.37 0.47 14.16
CA TYR A 337 2.77 -0.56 15.13
C TYR A 337 2.93 -1.95 14.49
N ALA A 338 2.18 -2.27 13.44
CA ALA A 338 2.34 -3.52 12.71
C ALA A 338 3.75 -3.65 12.08
N HIS A 339 4.32 -2.56 11.57
CA HIS A 339 5.71 -2.56 11.08
C HIS A 339 6.71 -2.88 12.21
N GLU A 340 6.55 -2.25 13.37
CA GLU A 340 7.42 -2.47 14.53
C GLU A 340 7.31 -3.90 15.05
N SER A 341 6.09 -4.37 15.33
CA SER A 341 5.84 -5.69 15.92
C SER A 341 6.26 -6.83 15.00
N CYS A 342 5.94 -6.74 13.69
CA CYS A 342 6.33 -7.73 12.69
C CYS A 342 7.86 -7.78 12.50
N THR A 343 8.53 -6.62 12.41
CA THR A 343 9.99 -6.56 12.29
C THR A 343 10.66 -7.15 13.54
N GLY A 344 10.19 -6.78 14.73
CA GLY A 344 10.72 -7.30 16.01
C GLY A 344 10.51 -8.81 16.18
N ALA A 345 9.35 -9.32 15.74
CA ALA A 345 9.06 -10.75 15.76
C ALA A 345 10.02 -11.53 14.85
N VAL A 346 10.23 -11.07 13.61
CA VAL A 346 11.16 -11.73 12.68
C VAL A 346 12.62 -11.60 13.13
N TYR A 347 13.01 -10.46 13.72
CA TYR A 347 14.34 -10.29 14.30
C TYR A 347 14.61 -11.32 15.40
N ALA A 348 13.65 -11.60 16.25
CA ALA A 348 13.79 -12.62 17.29
C ALA A 348 13.99 -14.04 16.72
N LEU A 349 13.33 -14.37 15.59
CA LEU A 349 13.54 -15.64 14.87
C LEU A 349 14.94 -15.76 14.29
N LEU A 350 15.50 -14.67 13.76
CA LEU A 350 16.86 -14.63 13.25
C LEU A 350 17.88 -14.94 14.35
N GLY A 351 17.72 -14.33 15.52
CA GLY A 351 18.65 -14.44 16.65
C GLY A 351 18.86 -15.87 17.15
N VAL A 352 17.85 -16.75 16.97
CA VAL A 352 17.92 -18.14 17.47
C VAL A 352 18.18 -19.17 16.36
N ASN A 353 18.25 -18.76 15.11
CA ASN A 353 18.37 -19.68 13.96
C ASN A 353 19.82 -19.93 13.52
N GLY A 354 20.79 -19.22 14.11
CA GLY A 354 22.23 -19.35 13.88
C GLY A 354 22.71 -18.79 12.52
N GLY A 355 24.01 -18.93 12.22
CA GLY A 355 24.66 -18.31 11.05
C GLY A 355 24.10 -18.69 9.69
N ARG A 356 23.38 -19.81 9.59
CA ARG A 356 22.69 -20.22 8.33
C ARG A 356 21.67 -19.18 7.86
N THR A 357 21.08 -18.44 8.76
CA THR A 357 20.10 -17.38 8.47
C THR A 357 20.69 -16.26 7.60
N MET A 358 22.00 -16.04 7.71
CA MET A 358 22.69 -14.96 7.00
C MET A 358 23.16 -15.35 5.59
N ARG A 359 22.80 -16.54 5.10
CA ARG A 359 23.09 -16.91 3.72
C ARG A 359 22.30 -16.03 2.75
N ALA A 360 22.98 -15.50 1.74
CA ALA A 360 22.39 -14.55 0.78
C ALA A 360 21.20 -15.14 -0.01
N ASP A 361 21.19 -16.48 -0.22
CA ASP A 361 20.11 -17.21 -0.88
C ASP A 361 18.90 -17.54 0.04
N GLY A 362 19.01 -17.25 1.36
CA GLY A 362 18.02 -17.60 2.36
C GLY A 362 16.77 -16.71 2.32
N ALA A 363 15.57 -17.31 2.38
CA ALA A 363 14.31 -16.57 2.40
C ALA A 363 14.15 -15.72 3.68
N LEU A 364 14.53 -16.25 4.85
CA LEU A 364 14.30 -15.58 6.14
C LEU A 364 15.03 -14.23 6.23
N GLN A 365 16.30 -14.15 5.80
CA GLN A 365 17.04 -12.88 5.80
C GLN A 365 16.49 -11.90 4.74
N ARG A 366 15.95 -12.40 3.62
CA ARG A 366 15.32 -11.55 2.59
C ARG A 366 14.08 -10.87 3.16
N PHE A 367 13.18 -11.61 3.77
CA PHE A 367 12.01 -11.05 4.45
C PHE A 367 12.41 -10.04 5.53
N PHE A 368 13.46 -10.32 6.29
CA PHE A 368 13.92 -9.38 7.32
C PHE A 368 14.44 -8.06 6.73
N ARG A 369 15.24 -8.12 5.65
CA ARG A 369 15.71 -6.90 4.96
C ARG A 369 14.54 -6.11 4.34
N ASP A 370 13.56 -6.82 3.77
CA ASP A 370 12.34 -6.18 3.25
C ASP A 370 11.56 -5.51 4.37
N LEU A 371 11.38 -6.14 5.53
CA LEU A 371 10.72 -5.56 6.70
C LEU A 371 11.45 -4.32 7.22
N LEU A 372 12.80 -4.34 7.28
CA LEU A 372 13.58 -3.15 7.66
C LEU A 372 13.35 -1.99 6.69
N ALA A 373 13.27 -2.26 5.39
CA ALA A 373 12.98 -1.24 4.39
C ALA A 373 11.55 -0.71 4.53
N MET A 374 10.54 -1.58 4.71
CA MET A 374 9.14 -1.20 4.90
C MET A 374 8.94 -0.31 6.13
N ARG A 375 9.63 -0.63 7.25
CA ARG A 375 9.57 0.13 8.50
C ARG A 375 10.06 1.58 8.36
N ASN A 376 10.94 1.85 7.40
CA ASN A 376 11.46 3.21 7.15
C ASN A 376 10.55 4.07 6.26
N HIS A 377 9.39 3.56 5.85
CA HIS A 377 8.43 4.36 5.08
C HIS A 377 7.76 5.42 5.98
N PRO A 378 7.53 6.67 5.49
CA PRO A 378 6.91 7.74 6.29
C PRO A 378 5.55 7.40 6.91
N ALA A 379 4.77 6.50 6.28
CA ALA A 379 3.50 6.02 6.85
C ALA A 379 3.68 5.06 8.03
N ALA A 380 4.90 4.57 8.28
CA ALA A 380 5.25 3.71 9.41
C ALA A 380 5.83 4.51 10.61
N ASP A 381 5.67 5.83 10.63
CA ASP A 381 6.11 6.69 11.74
C ASP A 381 5.29 6.40 12.99
N LEU A 382 5.90 5.57 13.86
CA LEU A 382 5.26 5.08 15.08
C LEU A 382 5.12 6.20 16.12
N GLU A 383 6.11 7.07 16.28
CA GLU A 383 6.09 8.14 17.28
C GLU A 383 4.99 9.15 16.97
N PHE A 384 4.91 9.61 15.71
CA PHE A 384 3.89 10.52 15.28
C PHE A 384 2.46 9.94 15.48
N SER A 385 2.23 8.71 15.00
CA SER A 385 0.90 8.08 15.08
C SER A 385 0.49 7.71 16.50
N ALA A 386 1.45 7.27 17.34
CA ALA A 386 1.21 7.01 18.77
C ALA A 386 0.84 8.29 19.52
N THR A 387 1.56 9.40 19.24
CA THR A 387 1.29 10.70 19.85
C THR A 387 -0.13 11.15 19.53
N MET A 388 -0.55 11.09 18.27
CA MET A 388 -1.90 11.49 17.86
C MET A 388 -2.98 10.64 18.52
N TYR A 389 -2.79 9.33 18.59
CA TYR A 389 -3.75 8.43 19.22
C TYR A 389 -3.83 8.69 20.74
N ALA A 390 -2.69 8.86 21.41
CA ALA A 390 -2.66 9.20 22.84
C ALA A 390 -3.31 10.57 23.13
N GLN A 391 -3.04 11.59 22.30
CA GLN A 391 -3.67 12.89 22.42
C GLN A 391 -5.19 12.80 22.29
N ALA A 392 -5.72 12.05 21.32
CA ALA A 392 -7.16 11.84 21.18
C ALA A 392 -7.76 11.17 22.43
N LYS A 393 -7.07 10.20 23.04
CA LYS A 393 -7.48 9.54 24.27
C LYS A 393 -7.46 10.48 25.48
N LEU A 394 -6.57 11.45 25.48
CA LEU A 394 -6.43 12.45 26.55
C LEU A 394 -7.33 13.69 26.34
N GLY A 395 -8.14 13.71 25.27
CA GLY A 395 -9.05 14.82 24.98
C GLY A 395 -8.35 16.06 24.41
N VAL A 396 -7.15 15.92 23.83
CA VAL A 396 -6.46 17.02 23.17
C VAL A 396 -7.11 17.26 21.81
N GLU A 397 -7.40 18.53 21.49
CA GLU A 397 -7.96 18.94 20.21
C GLU A 397 -7.04 18.52 19.02
N PRO A 398 -7.60 18.02 17.90
CA PRO A 398 -6.81 17.70 16.73
C PRO A 398 -6.15 18.97 16.15
N PRO A 399 -4.96 18.83 15.52
CA PRO A 399 -4.32 19.97 14.88
C PRO A 399 -5.18 20.50 13.72
N PRO A 400 -5.09 21.82 13.43
CA PRO A 400 -5.85 22.40 12.32
C PRO A 400 -5.38 21.84 10.97
N PHE A 401 -6.31 21.83 10.02
CA PHE A 401 -5.98 21.47 8.64
C PHE A 401 -5.00 22.47 8.01
N VAL A 402 -4.00 21.97 7.30
CA VAL A 402 -3.03 22.76 6.54
C VAL A 402 -3.03 22.31 5.07
N SER A 403 -3.46 23.20 4.17
CA SER A 403 -3.67 22.88 2.74
C SER A 403 -2.40 22.46 1.99
N THR A 404 -1.21 22.83 2.49
CA THR A 404 0.07 22.45 1.91
C THR A 404 0.62 21.10 2.39
N GLN A 405 0.00 20.51 3.41
CA GLN A 405 0.38 19.21 3.91
C GLN A 405 -0.34 18.10 3.14
N ARG A 406 0.41 17.11 2.64
CA ARG A 406 -0.15 15.89 2.01
C ARG A 406 -0.87 14.96 2.98
N VAL A 407 -0.86 15.29 4.26
CA VAL A 407 -1.31 14.43 5.35
C VAL A 407 -2.63 14.97 5.89
N VAL A 408 -3.70 14.23 5.61
CA VAL A 408 -5.05 14.48 6.11
C VAL A 408 -5.47 13.30 6.99
N LEU A 409 -6.01 13.62 8.15
CA LEU A 409 -6.51 12.62 9.12
C LEU A 409 -7.98 12.32 8.92
#